data_883f77b4eb24ec96fc3d0b98e75d571c
#
_entry.id   883f77b4eb24ec96fc3d0b98e75d571c
#
_cell.length_a   1.000
_cell.length_b   1.000
_cell.length_c   1.000
_cell.angle_alpha   90.00
_cell.angle_beta   90.00
_cell.angle_gamma   90.00
#
_symmetry.space_group_name_H-M   'P 1'
#
loop_
_entity.id
_entity.type
_entity.pdbx_description
1 polymer ?
#
loop_
_entity_poly.entity_id
_entity_poly.type
_entity_poly.pdbx_seq_one_letter_code
_entity_poly.pdbx_strand_id
1 'polypeptide(L)'
;MLDIKFIRENPDAVKENIKKKFQEEKLPLVDQVIALDAENRKTIQEAQELRTARNAKSKQVGMLMGQAKKDPSKLAEAEALKAEVKADADRLTWLEGREDELAKEIHKIMLVIPQMIDPSVPLGPDDSCNVEVQRFGEPVVPDFPVPYHTDIMESFDGIDLDAAGRVSGSGFYYLLGDIARLHEAVLACGRDFMIDKGFTYVIPPFMIHGNVVEGVMSQTDMDGMMYKIEGEDLYLIGTSEHSMIGRFIDQILPEDKLPQTLTSYSPCFRKEKGAHGIEERGVYRIHQFEKQEMIVVCRPEDSMQWYEQMWQYSVELFRAFDIPVRQLECCSGDLADLKVKSCDIEAWSPRQQKYFEVCSCSNLGDAQARRLKIRVKGADGKTYLPHTLNNTCVAPPRMLIALLENNLQADGSVKIPKILQPYVGGKEVLVPKK
;
A
#
# COMPACT_ATOMS: atom_id res chain seq x y z
N MET A 1 -4.48 6.85 -7.01
CA MET A 1 -4.61 8.18 -7.67
C MET A 1 -5.75 8.11 -8.67
N LEU A 2 -6.68 9.05 -8.63
CA LEU A 2 -7.78 9.13 -9.59
C LEU A 2 -7.28 9.50 -11.00
N ASP A 3 -8.14 9.27 -12.01
CA ASP A 3 -7.91 9.80 -13.35
C ASP A 3 -8.25 11.30 -13.38
N ILE A 4 -7.36 12.14 -13.90
CA ILE A 4 -7.60 13.58 -14.04
C ILE A 4 -8.81 13.87 -14.95
N LYS A 5 -9.04 13.01 -15.95
CA LYS A 5 -10.22 13.09 -16.80
C LYS A 5 -11.50 12.84 -16.00
N PHE A 6 -11.48 11.83 -15.12
CA PHE A 6 -12.61 11.53 -14.24
C PHE A 6 -12.93 12.71 -13.32
N ILE A 7 -11.89 13.32 -12.70
CA ILE A 7 -12.06 14.49 -11.81
C ILE A 7 -12.70 15.65 -12.59
N ARG A 8 -12.22 15.93 -13.80
CA ARG A 8 -12.73 17.00 -14.64
C ARG A 8 -14.18 16.79 -15.07
N GLU A 9 -14.55 15.55 -15.37
CA GLU A 9 -15.89 15.19 -15.85
C GLU A 9 -16.90 15.03 -14.69
N ASN A 10 -16.42 14.72 -13.47
CA ASN A 10 -17.24 14.42 -12.31
C ASN A 10 -16.76 15.14 -11.03
N PRO A 11 -16.54 16.48 -11.03
CA PRO A 11 -15.97 17.19 -9.90
C PRO A 11 -16.84 17.08 -8.64
N ASP A 12 -18.17 17.13 -8.77
CA ASP A 12 -19.09 17.04 -7.64
C ASP A 12 -19.06 15.66 -6.99
N ALA A 13 -18.93 14.58 -7.75
CA ALA A 13 -18.79 13.23 -7.21
C ALA A 13 -17.49 13.08 -6.41
N VAL A 14 -16.38 13.67 -6.89
CA VAL A 14 -15.09 13.65 -6.18
C VAL A 14 -15.19 14.47 -4.89
N LYS A 15 -15.81 15.66 -4.93
CA LYS A 15 -16.02 16.49 -3.73
C LYS A 15 -16.90 15.79 -2.70
N GLU A 16 -17.95 15.11 -3.14
CA GLU A 16 -18.82 14.32 -2.27
C GLU A 16 -18.06 13.16 -1.62
N ASN A 17 -17.20 12.46 -2.37
CA ASN A 17 -16.33 11.41 -1.84
C ASN A 17 -15.36 11.96 -0.77
N ILE A 18 -14.76 13.13 -0.99
CA ILE A 18 -13.90 13.81 -0.02
C ILE A 18 -14.66 14.09 1.29
N LYS A 19 -15.91 14.58 1.19
CA LYS A 19 -16.77 14.80 2.37
C LYS A 19 -17.10 13.50 3.09
N LYS A 20 -17.42 12.43 2.36
CA LYS A 20 -17.66 11.09 2.94
C LYS A 20 -16.44 10.56 3.69
N LYS A 21 -15.23 10.97 3.29
CA LYS A 21 -13.98 10.62 3.98
C LYS A 21 -13.60 11.60 5.11
N PHE A 22 -14.44 12.60 5.42
CA PHE A 22 -14.18 13.62 6.44
C PHE A 22 -12.85 14.38 6.22
N GLN A 23 -12.57 14.74 4.95
CA GLN A 23 -11.34 15.41 4.52
C GLN A 23 -11.64 16.72 3.79
N GLU A 24 -12.58 17.53 4.34
CA GLU A 24 -13.10 18.73 3.71
C GLU A 24 -12.02 19.76 3.36
N GLU A 25 -10.88 19.75 4.04
CA GLU A 25 -9.71 20.58 3.74
C GLU A 25 -9.15 20.32 2.33
N LYS A 26 -9.44 19.16 1.74
CA LYS A 26 -9.03 18.78 0.38
C LYS A 26 -10.00 19.26 -0.72
N LEU A 27 -11.19 19.77 -0.37
CA LEU A 27 -12.18 20.21 -1.35
C LEU A 27 -11.64 21.23 -2.37
N PRO A 28 -10.86 22.28 -1.96
CA PRO A 28 -10.32 23.26 -2.90
C PRO A 28 -9.36 22.65 -3.94
N LEU A 29 -8.72 21.51 -3.61
CA LEU A 29 -7.76 20.86 -4.49
C LEU A 29 -8.40 20.34 -5.78
N VAL A 30 -9.69 19.99 -5.74
CA VAL A 30 -10.44 19.53 -6.91
C VAL A 30 -10.54 20.62 -7.96
N ASP A 31 -10.94 21.84 -7.56
CA ASP A 31 -11.05 22.97 -8.48
C ASP A 31 -9.66 23.44 -8.94
N GLN A 32 -8.67 23.43 -8.05
CA GLN A 32 -7.30 23.79 -8.37
C GLN A 32 -6.70 22.87 -9.43
N VAL A 33 -6.83 21.56 -9.28
CA VAL A 33 -6.25 20.61 -10.24
C VAL A 33 -6.95 20.69 -11.60
N ILE A 34 -8.26 20.96 -11.63
CA ILE A 34 -9.01 21.16 -12.88
C ILE A 34 -8.51 22.42 -13.61
N ALA A 35 -8.25 23.52 -12.87
CA ALA A 35 -7.73 24.74 -13.46
C ALA A 35 -6.31 24.55 -14.01
N LEU A 36 -5.43 23.90 -13.25
CA LEU A 36 -4.06 23.57 -13.69
C LEU A 36 -4.07 22.63 -14.91
N ASP A 37 -4.95 21.62 -14.94
CA ASP A 37 -5.10 20.73 -16.11
C ASP A 37 -5.57 21.50 -17.35
N ALA A 38 -6.50 22.45 -17.19
CA ALA A 38 -6.94 23.28 -18.30
C ALA A 38 -5.81 24.17 -18.86
N GLU A 39 -5.01 24.78 -17.98
CA GLU A 39 -3.80 25.53 -18.37
C GLU A 39 -2.79 24.62 -19.07
N ASN A 40 -2.49 23.46 -18.48
CA ASN A 40 -1.53 22.51 -19.03
C ASN A 40 -1.91 22.04 -20.45
N ARG A 41 -3.17 21.67 -20.67
CA ARG A 41 -3.68 21.29 -21.99
C ARG A 41 -3.55 22.43 -23.02
N LYS A 42 -3.82 23.67 -22.60
CA LYS A 42 -3.65 24.85 -23.45
C LYS A 42 -2.18 25.09 -23.79
N THR A 43 -1.29 24.94 -22.81
CA THR A 43 0.17 25.07 -22.97
C THR A 43 0.72 24.02 -23.96
N ILE A 44 0.32 22.76 -23.80
CA ILE A 44 0.69 21.66 -24.71
C ILE A 44 0.20 21.94 -26.14
N GLN A 45 -1.05 22.40 -26.28
CA GLN A 45 -1.61 22.73 -27.60
C GLN A 45 -0.83 23.86 -28.28
N GLU A 46 -0.56 24.98 -27.57
CA GLU A 46 0.22 26.10 -28.07
C GLU A 46 1.63 25.65 -28.49
N ALA A 47 2.29 24.84 -27.66
CA ALA A 47 3.62 24.31 -27.96
C ALA A 47 3.61 23.44 -29.25
N GLN A 48 2.57 22.62 -29.43
CA GLN A 48 2.46 21.75 -30.62
C GLN A 48 2.18 22.54 -31.90
N GLU A 49 1.32 23.55 -31.84
CA GLU A 49 1.06 24.48 -32.93
C GLU A 49 2.34 25.24 -33.32
N LEU A 50 3.06 25.74 -32.32
CA LEU A 50 4.30 26.48 -32.52
C LEU A 50 5.43 25.61 -33.10
N ARG A 51 5.56 24.34 -32.65
CA ARG A 51 6.51 23.37 -33.25
C ARG A 51 6.22 23.16 -34.73
N THR A 52 4.95 23.04 -35.09
CA THR A 52 4.53 22.85 -36.47
C THR A 52 4.85 24.07 -37.32
N ALA A 53 4.48 25.28 -36.86
CA ALA A 53 4.74 26.56 -37.53
C ALA A 53 6.27 26.79 -37.69
N ARG A 54 7.06 26.60 -36.62
CA ARG A 54 8.53 26.71 -36.66
C ARG A 54 9.17 25.79 -37.70
N ASN A 55 8.73 24.53 -37.79
CA ASN A 55 9.25 23.57 -38.76
C ASN A 55 8.94 24.00 -40.21
N ALA A 56 7.73 24.55 -40.46
CA ALA A 56 7.37 25.10 -41.76
C ALA A 56 8.22 26.33 -42.14
N LYS A 57 8.35 27.30 -41.20
CA LYS A 57 9.22 28.50 -41.41
C LYS A 57 10.69 28.09 -41.61
N SER A 58 11.20 27.12 -40.87
CA SER A 58 12.60 26.66 -41.04
C SER A 58 12.84 26.09 -42.46
N LYS A 59 11.89 25.36 -43.03
CA LYS A 59 11.97 24.90 -44.42
C LYS A 59 11.95 26.06 -45.40
N GLN A 60 11.12 27.10 -45.19
CA GLN A 60 11.07 28.30 -46.02
C GLN A 60 12.38 29.08 -45.97
N VAL A 61 12.98 29.23 -44.76
CA VAL A 61 14.32 29.84 -44.61
C VAL A 61 15.34 29.10 -45.49
N GLY A 62 15.35 27.75 -45.42
CA GLY A 62 16.26 26.97 -46.27
C GLY A 62 16.08 27.20 -47.77
N MET A 63 14.80 27.30 -48.23
CA MET A 63 14.49 27.61 -49.63
C MET A 63 14.93 29.03 -50.03
N LEU A 64 14.60 30.03 -49.23
CA LEU A 64 14.97 31.44 -49.46
C LEU A 64 16.47 31.64 -49.45
N MET A 65 17.22 31.02 -48.56
CA MET A 65 18.69 31.03 -48.54
C MET A 65 19.30 30.40 -49.80
N GLY A 66 18.67 29.32 -50.32
CA GLY A 66 19.04 28.72 -51.60
C GLY A 66 18.83 29.67 -52.79
N GLN A 67 17.68 30.37 -52.82
CA GLN A 67 17.33 31.36 -53.83
C GLN A 67 18.19 32.64 -53.78
N ALA A 68 18.51 33.09 -52.56
CA ALA A 68 19.37 34.27 -52.32
C ALA A 68 20.77 34.17 -52.97
N LYS A 69 21.25 32.98 -53.30
CA LYS A 69 22.46 32.77 -54.08
C LYS A 69 22.34 33.28 -55.53
N LYS A 70 21.10 33.38 -56.05
CA LYS A 70 20.80 33.85 -57.39
C LYS A 70 20.12 35.22 -57.41
N ASP A 71 19.38 35.55 -56.35
CA ASP A 71 18.64 36.80 -56.18
C ASP A 71 18.88 37.38 -54.77
N PRO A 72 19.82 38.37 -54.63
CA PRO A 72 20.16 38.99 -53.36
C PRO A 72 18.96 39.63 -52.60
N SER A 73 17.86 39.97 -53.29
CA SER A 73 16.68 40.55 -52.64
C SER A 73 16.00 39.56 -51.67
N LYS A 74 16.20 38.25 -51.89
CA LYS A 74 15.67 37.19 -51.00
C LYS A 74 16.42 37.03 -49.68
N LEU A 75 17.58 37.65 -49.54
CA LEU A 75 18.37 37.56 -48.30
C LEU A 75 17.67 38.24 -47.12
N ALA A 76 17.12 39.44 -47.37
CA ALA A 76 16.40 40.18 -46.31
C ALA A 76 15.16 39.42 -45.81
N GLU A 77 14.40 38.79 -46.76
CA GLU A 77 13.25 37.97 -46.43
C GLU A 77 13.64 36.72 -45.62
N ALA A 78 14.74 36.08 -46.00
CA ALA A 78 15.29 34.91 -45.27
C ALA A 78 15.75 35.30 -43.84
N GLU A 79 16.43 36.44 -43.66
CA GLU A 79 16.85 36.92 -42.34
C GLU A 79 15.68 37.32 -41.44
N ALA A 80 14.63 37.95 -41.97
CA ALA A 80 13.42 38.25 -41.22
C ALA A 80 12.74 36.98 -40.74
N LEU A 81 12.57 35.99 -41.62
CA LEU A 81 11.96 34.72 -41.26
C LEU A 81 12.81 33.90 -40.26
N LYS A 82 14.15 34.01 -40.36
CA LYS A 82 15.08 33.40 -39.42
C LYS A 82 14.97 34.02 -38.02
N ALA A 83 14.71 35.33 -37.89
CA ALA A 83 14.44 35.99 -36.62
C ALA A 83 13.14 35.51 -36.02
N GLU A 84 12.06 35.30 -36.83
CA GLU A 84 10.83 34.69 -36.35
C GLU A 84 11.05 33.25 -35.86
N VAL A 85 11.77 32.41 -36.58
CA VAL A 85 12.12 31.05 -36.17
C VAL A 85 12.83 31.04 -34.82
N LYS A 86 13.71 32.03 -34.58
CA LYS A 86 14.38 32.18 -33.27
C LYS A 86 13.39 32.55 -32.18
N ALA A 87 12.51 33.54 -32.41
CA ALA A 87 11.48 33.92 -31.46
C ALA A 87 10.53 32.76 -31.12
N ASP A 88 10.12 31.98 -32.14
CA ASP A 88 9.33 30.78 -31.96
C ASP A 88 10.08 29.72 -31.11
N ALA A 89 11.39 29.56 -31.27
CA ALA A 89 12.20 28.66 -30.47
C ALA A 89 12.30 29.10 -29.00
N ASP A 90 12.50 30.40 -28.75
CA ASP A 90 12.56 30.96 -27.38
C ASP A 90 11.19 30.81 -26.68
N ARG A 91 10.08 31.06 -27.37
CA ARG A 91 8.72 30.84 -26.84
C ARG A 91 8.45 29.35 -26.56
N LEU A 92 8.90 28.47 -27.45
CA LEU A 92 8.74 27.02 -27.25
C LEU A 92 9.48 26.53 -26.01
N THR A 93 10.71 26.98 -25.79
CA THR A 93 11.48 26.66 -24.58
C THR A 93 10.76 27.10 -23.31
N TRP A 94 10.13 28.29 -23.32
CA TRP A 94 9.33 28.76 -22.20
C TRP A 94 8.09 27.90 -21.97
N LEU A 95 7.38 27.51 -23.05
CA LEU A 95 6.19 26.63 -22.95
C LEU A 95 6.55 25.24 -22.41
N GLU A 96 7.65 24.67 -22.86
CA GLU A 96 8.15 23.37 -22.35
C GLU A 96 8.50 23.43 -20.86
N GLY A 97 9.14 24.50 -20.41
CA GLY A 97 9.40 24.73 -18.99
C GLY A 97 8.10 24.86 -18.17
N ARG A 98 7.10 25.59 -18.71
CA ARG A 98 5.79 25.75 -18.07
C ARG A 98 5.01 24.43 -18.01
N GLU A 99 5.05 23.61 -19.06
CA GLU A 99 4.48 22.27 -19.11
C GLU A 99 5.05 21.39 -17.98
N ASP A 100 6.36 21.38 -17.80
CA ASP A 100 7.03 20.62 -16.74
C ASP A 100 6.63 21.09 -15.33
N GLU A 101 6.50 22.42 -15.12
CA GLU A 101 6.02 22.97 -13.85
C GLU A 101 4.59 22.54 -13.55
N LEU A 102 3.69 22.73 -14.52
CA LEU A 102 2.27 22.36 -14.39
C LEU A 102 2.10 20.86 -14.15
N ALA A 103 2.85 20.02 -14.85
CA ALA A 103 2.83 18.58 -14.65
C ALA A 103 3.21 18.20 -13.20
N LYS A 104 4.23 18.84 -12.64
CA LYS A 104 4.66 18.62 -11.24
C LYS A 104 3.62 19.09 -10.23
N GLU A 105 3.00 20.27 -10.45
CA GLU A 105 1.97 20.80 -9.57
C GLU A 105 0.71 19.91 -9.59
N ILE A 106 0.25 19.54 -10.78
CA ILE A 106 -0.87 18.60 -10.96
C ILE A 106 -0.57 17.29 -10.25
N HIS A 107 0.60 16.71 -10.47
CA HIS A 107 0.99 15.45 -9.86
C HIS A 107 0.92 15.49 -8.32
N LYS A 108 1.46 16.55 -7.70
CA LYS A 108 1.41 16.73 -6.24
C LYS A 108 -0.03 16.74 -5.70
N ILE A 109 -0.93 17.46 -6.36
CA ILE A 109 -2.34 17.53 -5.94
C ILE A 109 -3.01 16.18 -6.15
N MET A 110 -2.77 15.53 -7.28
CA MET A 110 -3.34 14.22 -7.61
C MET A 110 -2.92 13.12 -6.62
N LEU A 111 -1.75 13.22 -6.00
CA LEU A 111 -1.29 12.28 -4.97
C LEU A 111 -2.08 12.41 -3.66
N VAL A 112 -2.68 13.58 -3.40
CA VAL A 112 -3.38 13.90 -2.14
C VAL A 112 -4.90 13.69 -2.26
N ILE A 113 -5.48 13.82 -3.45
CA ILE A 113 -6.91 13.55 -3.68
C ILE A 113 -7.16 12.04 -3.46
N PRO A 114 -8.08 11.65 -2.54
CA PRO A 114 -8.33 10.27 -2.21
C PRO A 114 -9.01 9.50 -3.33
N GLN A 115 -8.84 8.17 -3.34
CA GLN A 115 -9.56 7.25 -4.22
C GLN A 115 -11.05 7.26 -3.89
N MET A 116 -11.89 6.97 -4.89
CA MET A 116 -13.33 6.79 -4.69
C MET A 116 -13.58 5.56 -3.82
N ILE A 117 -14.33 5.72 -2.75
CA ILE A 117 -14.72 4.59 -1.90
C ILE A 117 -15.86 3.79 -2.51
N ASP A 118 -15.90 2.48 -2.22
CA ASP A 118 -17.01 1.62 -2.62
C ASP A 118 -18.31 2.07 -1.95
N PRO A 119 -19.47 2.02 -2.64
CA PRO A 119 -20.77 2.43 -2.06
C PRO A 119 -21.18 1.66 -0.80
N SER A 120 -20.63 0.45 -0.58
CA SER A 120 -20.92 -0.38 0.61
C SER A 120 -20.11 0.01 1.85
N VAL A 121 -19.15 0.93 1.73
CA VAL A 121 -18.32 1.38 2.86
C VAL A 121 -19.17 2.13 3.88
N PRO A 122 -19.15 1.75 5.18
CA PRO A 122 -19.83 2.48 6.23
C PRO A 122 -19.33 3.93 6.32
N LEU A 123 -20.22 4.87 6.61
CA LEU A 123 -19.83 6.27 6.80
C LEU A 123 -19.53 6.54 8.28
N GLY A 124 -18.39 7.13 8.56
CA GLY A 124 -17.96 7.49 9.91
C GLY A 124 -16.64 8.26 9.89
N PRO A 125 -16.41 9.16 10.90
CA PRO A 125 -15.23 10.03 10.91
C PRO A 125 -13.90 9.32 11.25
N ASP A 126 -13.95 8.22 12.01
CA ASP A 126 -12.77 7.53 12.53
C ASP A 126 -13.06 6.05 12.83
N ASP A 127 -12.05 5.32 13.30
CA ASP A 127 -12.08 3.87 13.60
C ASP A 127 -13.17 3.47 14.61
N SER A 128 -13.66 4.37 15.47
CA SER A 128 -14.76 4.09 16.39
C SER A 128 -16.09 3.81 15.69
N CYS A 129 -16.19 4.19 14.41
CA CYS A 129 -17.34 3.97 13.54
C CYS A 129 -17.21 2.72 12.65
N ASN A 130 -16.14 1.95 12.80
CA ASN A 130 -15.98 0.68 12.10
C ASN A 130 -17.08 -0.31 12.52
N VAL A 131 -17.57 -1.10 11.58
CA VAL A 131 -18.75 -1.94 11.76
C VAL A 131 -18.37 -3.41 11.88
N GLU A 132 -18.70 -4.03 13.02
CA GLU A 132 -18.61 -5.49 13.15
C GLU A 132 -19.63 -6.16 12.23
N VAL A 133 -19.14 -6.97 11.29
CA VAL A 133 -19.97 -7.67 10.31
C VAL A 133 -20.27 -9.08 10.78
N GLN A 134 -19.25 -9.81 11.24
CA GLN A 134 -19.37 -11.23 11.56
C GLN A 134 -18.32 -11.66 12.59
N ARG A 135 -18.69 -12.65 13.42
CA ARG A 135 -17.80 -13.36 14.36
C ARG A 135 -17.60 -14.80 13.92
N PHE A 136 -16.41 -15.32 14.21
CA PHE A 136 -16.01 -16.69 13.93
C PHE A 136 -15.39 -17.32 15.17
N GLY A 137 -16.09 -18.28 15.76
CA GLY A 137 -15.74 -18.91 17.03
C GLY A 137 -16.20 -18.11 18.24
N GLU A 138 -16.41 -18.83 19.33
CA GLU A 138 -16.89 -18.25 20.60
C GLU A 138 -15.73 -17.72 21.42
N PRO A 139 -15.77 -16.44 21.87
CA PRO A 139 -14.80 -15.90 22.80
C PRO A 139 -14.87 -16.64 24.14
N VAL A 140 -13.74 -17.06 24.67
CA VAL A 140 -13.62 -17.73 25.94
C VAL A 140 -12.84 -16.85 26.92
N VAL A 141 -13.32 -16.70 28.14
CA VAL A 141 -12.59 -16.12 29.26
C VAL A 141 -12.29 -17.26 30.23
N PRO A 142 -11.00 -17.61 30.44
CA PRO A 142 -10.65 -18.68 31.38
C PRO A 142 -11.01 -18.30 32.82
N ASP A 143 -11.11 -19.29 33.69
CA ASP A 143 -11.40 -19.12 35.12
C ASP A 143 -10.16 -18.77 35.96
N PHE A 144 -9.03 -18.49 35.30
CA PHE A 144 -7.78 -18.06 35.90
C PHE A 144 -7.32 -16.73 35.25
N PRO A 145 -6.48 -15.92 35.96
CA PRO A 145 -5.93 -14.69 35.42
C PRO A 145 -5.02 -14.96 34.22
N VAL A 146 -5.24 -14.27 33.11
CA VAL A 146 -4.33 -14.28 31.97
C VAL A 146 -3.31 -13.17 32.14
N PRO A 147 -2.00 -13.49 32.29
CA PRO A 147 -0.93 -12.48 32.41
C PRO A 147 -0.76 -11.66 31.12
N TYR A 148 0.00 -10.57 31.23
CA TYR A 148 0.41 -9.83 30.04
C TYR A 148 1.28 -10.69 29.12
N HIS A 149 1.19 -10.50 27.81
CA HIS A 149 1.88 -11.39 26.86
C HIS A 149 3.40 -11.46 27.07
N THR A 150 4.03 -10.36 27.53
CA THR A 150 5.47 -10.40 27.86
C THR A 150 5.74 -11.25 29.07
N ASP A 151 4.88 -11.22 30.10
CA ASP A 151 5.05 -12.05 31.31
C ASP A 151 4.92 -13.54 30.94
N ILE A 152 3.97 -13.87 30.03
CA ILE A 152 3.87 -15.24 29.50
C ILE A 152 5.17 -15.60 28.77
N MET A 153 5.67 -14.76 27.86
CA MET A 153 6.91 -15.04 27.12
C MET A 153 8.13 -15.15 28.05
N GLU A 154 8.22 -14.32 29.09
CA GLU A 154 9.28 -14.35 30.07
C GLU A 154 9.28 -15.65 30.91
N SER A 155 8.12 -16.24 31.20
CA SER A 155 8.03 -17.53 31.90
C SER A 155 8.68 -18.69 31.12
N PHE A 156 8.80 -18.51 29.78
CA PHE A 156 9.52 -19.45 28.90
C PHE A 156 10.99 -19.08 28.67
N ASP A 157 11.53 -18.03 29.31
CA ASP A 157 12.80 -17.36 28.93
C ASP A 157 12.80 -17.00 27.43
N GLY A 158 11.65 -16.59 26.92
CA GLY A 158 11.35 -16.49 25.48
C GLY A 158 11.45 -15.09 24.89
N ILE A 159 11.68 -14.05 25.71
CA ILE A 159 11.81 -12.66 25.27
C ILE A 159 12.86 -11.91 26.10
N ASP A 160 13.61 -11.00 25.47
CA ASP A 160 14.55 -10.09 26.14
C ASP A 160 14.39 -8.68 25.57
N LEU A 161 13.56 -7.89 26.23
CA LEU A 161 13.32 -6.49 25.90
C LEU A 161 14.45 -5.57 26.38
N ASP A 162 15.13 -5.93 27.48
CA ASP A 162 16.23 -5.14 28.03
C ASP A 162 17.45 -5.15 27.10
N ALA A 163 17.81 -6.31 26.58
CA ALA A 163 18.87 -6.41 25.59
C ALA A 163 18.50 -5.64 24.30
N ALA A 164 17.26 -5.75 23.82
CA ALA A 164 16.78 -5.01 22.67
C ALA A 164 16.85 -3.48 22.91
N GLY A 165 16.47 -3.02 24.10
CA GLY A 165 16.56 -1.62 24.50
C GLY A 165 18.00 -1.09 24.45
N ARG A 166 18.99 -1.90 24.90
CA ARG A 166 20.42 -1.53 24.84
C ARG A 166 20.98 -1.50 23.41
N VAL A 167 20.49 -2.35 22.52
CA VAL A 167 21.03 -2.49 21.15
C VAL A 167 20.35 -1.54 20.16
N SER A 168 19.03 -1.41 20.23
CA SER A 168 18.24 -0.73 19.19
C SER A 168 17.26 0.31 19.75
N GLY A 169 17.05 0.35 21.06
CA GLY A 169 16.05 1.21 21.70
C GLY A 169 14.72 0.50 21.96
N SER A 170 13.72 1.26 22.41
CA SER A 170 12.37 0.77 22.63
C SER A 170 11.69 0.41 21.30
N GLY A 171 10.71 -0.50 21.33
CA GLY A 171 10.00 -0.95 20.12
C GLY A 171 10.74 -1.99 19.30
N PHE A 172 11.77 -2.62 19.89
CA PHE A 172 12.47 -3.80 19.38
C PHE A 172 12.42 -4.94 20.39
N TYR A 173 12.72 -6.15 19.96
CA TYR A 173 12.69 -7.34 20.82
C TYR A 173 13.76 -8.35 20.39
N TYR A 174 14.15 -9.20 21.33
CA TYR A 174 14.72 -10.51 21.03
C TYR A 174 13.71 -11.57 21.44
N LEU A 175 13.41 -12.49 20.53
CA LEU A 175 12.68 -13.71 20.85
C LEU A 175 13.69 -14.86 21.01
N LEU A 176 13.42 -15.76 21.95
CA LEU A 176 14.34 -16.82 22.33
C LEU A 176 13.62 -18.17 22.45
N GLY A 177 14.36 -19.26 22.27
CA GLY A 177 13.91 -20.60 22.57
C GLY A 177 12.60 -21.01 21.90
N ASP A 178 11.66 -21.53 22.68
CA ASP A 178 10.39 -22.03 22.18
C ASP A 178 9.48 -20.90 21.65
N ILE A 179 9.56 -19.68 22.18
CA ILE A 179 8.80 -18.53 21.67
C ILE A 179 9.31 -18.10 20.30
N ALA A 180 10.64 -18.03 20.09
CA ALA A 180 11.21 -17.76 18.76
C ALA A 180 10.81 -18.85 17.76
N ARG A 181 10.81 -20.11 18.18
CA ARG A 181 10.38 -21.23 17.34
C ARG A 181 8.90 -21.15 16.99
N LEU A 182 8.05 -20.74 17.94
CA LEU A 182 6.60 -20.56 17.68
C LEU A 182 6.36 -19.40 16.68
N HIS A 183 7.13 -18.32 16.79
CA HIS A 183 7.11 -17.21 15.83
C HIS A 183 7.40 -17.70 14.41
N GLU A 184 8.49 -18.46 14.21
CA GLU A 184 8.83 -19.04 12.91
C GLU A 184 7.79 -20.07 12.43
N ALA A 185 7.21 -20.84 13.34
CA ALA A 185 6.17 -21.82 13.06
C ALA A 185 4.92 -21.15 12.47
N VAL A 186 4.52 -19.99 13.01
CA VAL A 186 3.38 -19.20 12.52
C VAL A 186 3.63 -18.71 11.09
N LEU A 187 4.84 -18.20 10.80
CA LEU A 187 5.22 -17.75 9.45
C LEU A 187 5.26 -18.91 8.45
N ALA A 188 5.91 -20.02 8.83
CA ALA A 188 6.03 -21.19 7.97
C ALA A 188 4.66 -21.81 7.65
N CYS A 189 3.79 -21.90 8.67
CA CYS A 189 2.42 -22.36 8.50
C CYS A 189 1.62 -21.45 7.58
N GLY A 190 1.67 -20.12 7.77
CA GLY A 190 0.99 -19.17 6.92
C GLY A 190 1.49 -19.23 5.46
N ARG A 191 2.80 -19.35 5.26
CA ARG A 191 3.39 -19.52 3.93
C ARG A 191 2.83 -20.77 3.23
N ASP A 192 2.91 -21.92 3.90
CA ASP A 192 2.50 -23.20 3.33
C ASP A 192 0.98 -23.23 3.08
N PHE A 193 0.19 -22.66 4.01
CA PHE A 193 -1.24 -22.47 3.84
C PHE A 193 -1.57 -21.68 2.57
N MET A 194 -0.85 -20.59 2.29
CA MET A 194 -1.10 -19.80 1.08
C MET A 194 -0.64 -20.50 -0.20
N ILE A 195 0.44 -21.27 -0.14
CA ILE A 195 0.87 -22.11 -1.27
C ILE A 195 -0.22 -23.16 -1.60
N ASP A 196 -0.80 -23.78 -0.59
CA ASP A 196 -1.90 -24.74 -0.75
C ASP A 196 -3.18 -24.09 -1.31
N LYS A 197 -3.38 -22.78 -1.08
CA LYS A 197 -4.44 -21.99 -1.72
C LYS A 197 -4.11 -21.58 -3.16
N GLY A 198 -2.96 -22.00 -3.71
CA GLY A 198 -2.55 -21.71 -5.09
C GLY A 198 -1.80 -20.38 -5.28
N PHE A 199 -1.38 -19.73 -4.21
CA PHE A 199 -0.56 -18.53 -4.30
C PHE A 199 0.90 -18.86 -4.61
N THR A 200 1.51 -18.09 -5.49
CA THR A 200 2.94 -18.19 -5.76
C THR A 200 3.74 -17.53 -4.65
N TYR A 201 4.61 -18.29 -3.98
CA TYR A 201 5.50 -17.74 -2.95
C TYR A 201 6.66 -16.97 -3.56
N VAL A 202 6.92 -15.78 -3.03
CA VAL A 202 7.96 -14.86 -3.51
C VAL A 202 8.75 -14.29 -2.33
N ILE A 203 10.06 -14.20 -2.48
CA ILE A 203 10.95 -13.43 -1.59
C ILE A 203 11.32 -12.15 -2.34
N PRO A 204 10.78 -10.99 -1.95
CA PRO A 204 11.00 -9.72 -2.64
C PRO A 204 12.24 -8.98 -2.10
N PRO A 205 12.74 -7.95 -2.79
CA PRO A 205 13.66 -6.98 -2.20
C PRO A 205 13.04 -6.28 -0.97
N PHE A 206 13.83 -6.05 0.08
CA PHE A 206 13.38 -5.38 1.30
C PHE A 206 13.69 -3.89 1.33
N MET A 207 14.30 -3.38 0.27
CA MET A 207 14.54 -1.96 0.00
C MET A 207 14.03 -1.61 -1.38
N ILE A 208 13.37 -0.46 -1.51
CA ILE A 208 12.73 0.00 -2.75
C ILE A 208 13.04 1.47 -3.01
N HIS A 209 13.01 1.89 -4.27
CA HIS A 209 13.19 3.29 -4.68
C HIS A 209 12.01 4.19 -4.26
N GLY A 210 12.28 5.49 -4.12
CA GLY A 210 11.28 6.48 -3.73
C GLY A 210 10.06 6.55 -4.65
N ASN A 211 10.23 6.37 -5.97
CA ASN A 211 9.13 6.33 -6.92
C ASN A 211 8.20 5.12 -6.74
N VAL A 212 8.73 4.00 -6.25
CA VAL A 212 7.91 2.82 -5.89
C VAL A 212 7.11 3.12 -4.62
N VAL A 213 7.76 3.72 -3.59
CA VAL A 213 7.08 4.13 -2.35
C VAL A 213 5.90 5.07 -2.67
N GLU A 214 6.14 6.12 -3.47
CA GLU A 214 5.10 7.05 -3.92
C GLU A 214 3.95 6.35 -4.66
N GLY A 215 4.28 5.28 -5.38
CA GLY A 215 3.29 4.49 -6.12
C GLY A 215 2.35 3.67 -5.23
N VAL A 216 2.82 3.21 -4.07
CA VAL A 216 2.10 2.23 -3.24
C VAL A 216 1.47 2.81 -1.98
N MET A 217 1.84 4.03 -1.55
CA MET A 217 1.29 4.64 -0.33
C MET A 217 1.06 6.15 -0.47
N SER A 218 0.40 6.75 0.51
CA SER A 218 0.23 8.20 0.57
C SER A 218 1.51 8.91 1.01
N GLN A 219 1.65 10.20 0.68
CA GLN A 219 2.79 11.00 1.14
C GLN A 219 2.84 11.09 2.67
N THR A 220 1.68 11.22 3.30
CA THR A 220 1.56 11.28 4.78
C THR A 220 2.07 9.99 5.41
N ASP A 221 1.67 8.83 4.87
CA ASP A 221 2.12 7.53 5.36
C ASP A 221 3.62 7.34 5.13
N MET A 222 4.14 7.79 3.97
CA MET A 222 5.57 7.73 3.67
C MET A 222 6.40 8.46 4.72
N ASP A 223 6.05 9.69 5.06
CA ASP A 223 6.78 10.52 6.04
C ASP A 223 6.68 9.96 7.47
N GLY A 224 5.52 9.42 7.82
CA GLY A 224 5.22 8.85 9.14
C GLY A 224 5.82 7.46 9.38
N MET A 225 5.90 6.64 8.35
CA MET A 225 6.17 5.20 8.46
C MET A 225 7.56 4.79 7.96
N MET A 226 8.04 5.35 6.82
CA MET A 226 9.18 4.78 6.10
C MET A 226 10.54 5.20 6.65
N TYR A 227 11.46 4.23 6.82
CA TYR A 227 12.88 4.51 7.01
C TYR A 227 13.56 4.70 5.67
N LYS A 228 14.28 5.82 5.51
CA LYS A 228 15.10 6.12 4.34
C LYS A 228 16.56 5.83 4.63
N ILE A 229 17.28 5.25 3.69
CA ILE A 229 18.73 5.07 3.75
C ILE A 229 19.39 6.41 3.42
N GLU A 230 20.27 6.89 4.30
CA GLU A 230 20.98 8.15 4.10
C GLU A 230 21.93 8.05 2.91
N GLY A 231 21.90 9.05 2.02
CA GLY A 231 22.75 9.10 0.82
C GLY A 231 22.26 8.25 -0.35
N GLU A 232 21.18 7.48 -0.19
CA GLU A 232 20.65 6.59 -1.21
C GLU A 232 19.17 6.92 -1.55
N ASP A 233 18.74 6.62 -2.78
CA ASP A 233 17.31 6.59 -3.11
C ASP A 233 16.73 5.21 -2.78
N LEU A 234 16.85 4.81 -1.51
CA LEU A 234 16.35 3.53 -1.00
C LEU A 234 15.60 3.74 0.31
N TYR A 235 14.51 2.99 0.46
CA TYR A 235 13.66 2.96 1.64
C TYR A 235 13.46 1.52 2.09
N LEU A 236 13.53 1.26 3.39
CA LEU A 236 13.14 -0.03 3.96
C LEU A 236 11.62 -0.20 3.85
N ILE A 237 11.18 -1.37 3.42
CA ILE A 237 9.74 -1.64 3.24
C ILE A 237 9.00 -1.73 4.58
N GLY A 238 7.80 -1.17 4.64
CA GLY A 238 6.88 -1.33 5.79
C GLY A 238 5.99 -2.57 5.68
N THR A 239 5.99 -3.22 4.51
CA THR A 239 5.28 -4.46 4.16
C THR A 239 5.82 -4.97 2.83
N SER A 240 5.76 -6.28 2.60
CA SER A 240 6.14 -6.85 1.29
C SER A 240 5.24 -6.41 0.15
N GLU A 241 4.00 -5.97 0.42
CA GLU A 241 3.11 -5.36 -0.58
C GLU A 241 3.84 -4.31 -1.42
N HIS A 242 4.60 -3.42 -0.77
CA HIS A 242 5.30 -2.33 -1.46
C HIS A 242 6.22 -2.84 -2.58
N SER A 243 7.04 -3.81 -2.25
CA SER A 243 7.98 -4.42 -3.20
C SER A 243 7.28 -5.29 -4.23
N MET A 244 6.24 -6.02 -3.81
CA MET A 244 5.52 -6.95 -4.67
C MET A 244 4.71 -6.23 -5.75
N ILE A 245 4.05 -5.13 -5.41
CA ILE A 245 3.35 -4.28 -6.40
C ILE A 245 4.38 -3.53 -7.26
N GLY A 246 5.46 -3.03 -6.63
CA GLY A 246 6.58 -2.40 -7.34
C GLY A 246 7.22 -3.28 -8.41
N ARG A 247 7.14 -4.62 -8.29
CA ARG A 247 7.60 -5.58 -9.31
C ARG A 247 7.00 -5.32 -10.71
N PHE A 248 5.82 -4.73 -10.75
CA PHE A 248 5.08 -4.51 -12.01
C PHE A 248 5.21 -3.08 -12.55
N ILE A 249 6.05 -2.22 -11.94
CA ILE A 249 6.24 -0.81 -12.37
C ILE A 249 6.54 -0.72 -13.88
N ASP A 250 5.86 0.20 -14.57
CA ASP A 250 5.97 0.48 -16.02
C ASP A 250 5.70 -0.73 -16.94
N GLN A 251 5.07 -1.80 -16.44
CA GLN A 251 4.80 -3.00 -17.24
C GLN A 251 3.40 -3.02 -17.86
N ILE A 252 3.31 -3.70 -19.01
CA ILE A 252 2.05 -4.08 -19.64
C ILE A 252 1.93 -5.60 -19.52
N LEU A 253 1.04 -6.04 -18.65
CA LEU A 253 0.79 -7.46 -18.38
C LEU A 253 -0.13 -8.05 -19.45
N PRO A 254 0.09 -9.29 -19.88
CA PRO A 254 -0.88 -10.01 -20.72
C PRO A 254 -2.08 -10.43 -19.86
N GLU A 255 -3.30 -10.26 -20.39
CA GLU A 255 -4.54 -10.54 -19.64
C GLU A 255 -4.69 -12.00 -19.24
N ASP A 256 -4.18 -12.93 -20.04
CA ASP A 256 -4.17 -14.37 -19.76
C ASP A 256 -3.29 -14.79 -18.58
N LYS A 257 -2.50 -13.85 -18.04
CA LYS A 257 -1.70 -14.02 -16.81
C LYS A 257 -2.40 -13.51 -15.55
N LEU A 258 -3.61 -12.98 -15.66
CA LEU A 258 -4.40 -12.57 -14.51
C LEU A 258 -5.37 -13.69 -14.07
N PRO A 259 -5.65 -13.80 -12.77
CA PRO A 259 -5.06 -13.02 -11.68
C PRO A 259 -3.62 -13.44 -11.37
N GLN A 260 -2.79 -12.46 -10.93
CA GLN A 260 -1.53 -12.77 -10.25
C GLN A 260 -1.84 -12.92 -8.76
N THR A 261 -1.74 -14.14 -8.24
CA THR A 261 -1.93 -14.45 -6.83
C THR A 261 -0.58 -14.77 -6.20
N LEU A 262 -0.09 -13.84 -5.37
CA LEU A 262 1.25 -13.88 -4.81
C LEU A 262 1.20 -13.85 -3.29
N THR A 263 2.07 -14.62 -2.65
CA THR A 263 2.28 -14.54 -1.21
C THR A 263 3.76 -14.32 -0.92
N SER A 264 4.07 -13.52 0.09
CA SER A 264 5.46 -13.15 0.35
C SER A 264 5.73 -12.95 1.83
N TYR A 265 6.90 -13.44 2.25
CA TYR A 265 7.51 -13.13 3.53
C TYR A 265 8.35 -11.85 3.41
N SER A 266 8.30 -11.00 4.42
CA SER A 266 9.31 -9.96 4.61
C SER A 266 9.45 -9.55 6.07
N PRO A 267 10.63 -9.05 6.48
CA PRO A 267 10.69 -8.09 7.57
C PRO A 267 9.96 -6.81 7.16
N CYS A 268 9.38 -6.13 8.13
CA CYS A 268 8.66 -4.88 7.98
C CYS A 268 9.27 -3.86 8.93
N PHE A 269 9.55 -2.66 8.43
CA PHE A 269 10.20 -1.59 9.19
C PHE A 269 9.28 -0.37 9.23
N ARG A 270 8.87 0.05 10.44
CA ARG A 270 7.96 1.17 10.62
C ARG A 270 8.43 2.10 11.73
N LYS A 271 8.41 3.42 11.44
CA LYS A 271 8.77 4.45 12.44
C LYS A 271 7.76 4.57 13.58
N GLU A 272 6.53 4.13 13.39
CA GLU A 272 5.43 4.16 14.37
C GLU A 272 5.30 5.51 15.08
N LYS A 273 5.44 6.61 14.33
CA LYS A 273 5.35 7.97 14.89
C LYS A 273 3.94 8.24 15.43
N GLY A 274 3.87 8.69 16.69
CA GLY A 274 2.60 9.09 17.32
C GLY A 274 1.88 7.98 18.07
N ALA A 275 2.42 6.75 18.11
CA ALA A 275 1.85 5.67 18.90
C ALA A 275 2.22 5.81 20.39
N HIS A 276 1.22 5.93 21.25
CA HIS A 276 1.38 6.05 22.70
C HIS A 276 0.27 5.29 23.42
N GLY A 277 0.61 4.33 24.28
CA GLY A 277 -0.34 3.61 25.13
C GLY A 277 0.28 2.46 25.92
N ILE A 278 -0.33 2.09 27.05
CA ILE A 278 0.16 1.00 27.90
C ILE A 278 -0.05 -0.36 27.22
N GLU A 279 -1.14 -0.51 26.46
CA GLU A 279 -1.48 -1.72 25.72
C GLU A 279 -0.60 -1.94 24.47
N GLU A 280 0.17 -0.93 24.11
CA GLU A 280 1.10 -0.96 22.96
C GLU A 280 2.50 -1.43 23.35
N ARG A 281 2.74 -1.76 24.64
CA ARG A 281 4.03 -2.30 25.12
C ARG A 281 4.28 -3.73 24.60
N GLY A 282 5.51 -4.19 24.76
CA GLY A 282 5.93 -5.52 24.36
C GLY A 282 6.06 -5.66 22.85
N VAL A 283 5.32 -6.58 22.25
CA VAL A 283 5.39 -6.87 20.81
C VAL A 283 4.17 -6.40 20.02
N TYR A 284 3.27 -5.64 20.63
CA TYR A 284 2.04 -5.17 19.96
C TYR A 284 2.32 -4.11 18.90
N ARG A 285 3.15 -3.09 19.23
CA ARG A 285 3.56 -2.02 18.32
C ARG A 285 5.08 -1.84 18.37
N ILE A 286 5.72 -2.15 17.27
CA ILE A 286 7.17 -2.33 17.19
C ILE A 286 7.70 -1.79 15.85
N HIS A 287 8.98 -1.39 15.86
CA HIS A 287 9.65 -0.80 14.69
C HIS A 287 10.07 -1.82 13.64
N GLN A 288 10.27 -3.08 14.05
CA GLN A 288 10.65 -4.18 13.19
C GLN A 288 9.83 -5.42 13.55
N PHE A 289 9.21 -6.05 12.55
CA PHE A 289 8.49 -7.31 12.67
C PHE A 289 8.52 -8.06 11.33
N GLU A 290 8.11 -9.31 11.36
CA GLU A 290 7.95 -10.13 10.16
C GLU A 290 6.47 -10.29 9.81
N LYS A 291 6.22 -10.48 8.52
CA LYS A 291 4.87 -10.68 7.99
C LYS A 291 4.85 -11.59 6.77
N GLN A 292 3.88 -12.49 6.72
CA GLN A 292 3.46 -13.18 5.50
C GLN A 292 2.26 -12.42 4.92
N GLU A 293 2.35 -12.03 3.65
CA GLU A 293 1.38 -11.18 2.96
C GLU A 293 0.71 -11.94 1.81
N MET A 294 -0.52 -11.55 1.48
CA MET A 294 -1.24 -11.93 0.27
C MET A 294 -1.34 -10.71 -0.64
N ILE A 295 -1.01 -10.86 -1.92
CA ILE A 295 -1.14 -9.82 -2.94
C ILE A 295 -1.87 -10.40 -4.13
N VAL A 296 -2.86 -9.65 -4.63
CA VAL A 296 -3.59 -10.01 -5.85
C VAL A 296 -3.56 -8.84 -6.82
N VAL A 297 -3.20 -9.14 -8.08
CA VAL A 297 -3.36 -8.22 -9.21
C VAL A 297 -4.36 -8.87 -10.16
N CYS A 298 -5.51 -8.25 -10.38
CA CYS A 298 -6.62 -8.86 -11.10
C CYS A 298 -7.34 -7.87 -12.03
N ARG A 299 -8.29 -8.39 -12.80
CA ARG A 299 -9.20 -7.56 -13.58
C ARG A 299 -10.11 -6.74 -12.64
N PRO A 300 -10.54 -5.53 -13.04
CA PRO A 300 -11.41 -4.70 -12.19
C PRO A 300 -12.68 -5.40 -11.72
N GLU A 301 -13.34 -6.17 -12.60
CA GLU A 301 -14.57 -6.90 -12.31
C GLU A 301 -14.40 -8.02 -11.28
N ASP A 302 -13.19 -8.57 -11.12
CA ASP A 302 -12.91 -9.67 -10.20
C ASP A 302 -12.49 -9.17 -8.81
N SER A 303 -12.21 -7.87 -8.64
CA SER A 303 -11.53 -7.34 -7.45
C SER A 303 -12.33 -7.50 -6.16
N MET A 304 -13.66 -7.33 -6.21
CA MET A 304 -14.48 -7.52 -5.01
C MET A 304 -14.59 -9.01 -4.61
N GLN A 305 -14.61 -9.92 -5.57
CA GLN A 305 -14.57 -11.36 -5.28
C GLN A 305 -13.24 -11.75 -4.61
N TRP A 306 -12.12 -11.20 -5.09
CA TRP A 306 -10.82 -11.42 -4.46
C TRP A 306 -10.73 -10.80 -3.07
N TYR A 307 -11.29 -9.61 -2.87
CA TYR A 307 -11.37 -8.98 -1.55
C TYR A 307 -12.06 -9.91 -0.54
N GLU A 308 -13.25 -10.43 -0.88
CA GLU A 308 -13.99 -11.35 -0.04
C GLU A 308 -13.21 -12.66 0.22
N GLN A 309 -12.57 -13.21 -0.78
CA GLN A 309 -11.80 -14.44 -0.64
C GLN A 309 -10.56 -14.28 0.22
N MET A 310 -9.85 -13.15 0.11
CA MET A 310 -8.60 -12.93 0.84
C MET A 310 -8.80 -12.81 2.34
N TRP A 311 -9.77 -12.05 2.81
CA TRP A 311 -10.02 -11.95 4.25
C TRP A 311 -10.54 -13.29 4.82
N GLN A 312 -11.32 -14.04 4.06
CA GLN A 312 -11.77 -15.39 4.46
C GLN A 312 -10.61 -16.35 4.66
N TYR A 313 -9.55 -16.28 3.84
CA TYR A 313 -8.34 -17.07 4.06
C TYR A 313 -7.66 -16.74 5.39
N SER A 314 -7.60 -15.47 5.78
CA SER A 314 -7.06 -15.11 7.10
C SER A 314 -7.92 -15.65 8.24
N VAL A 315 -9.24 -15.55 8.13
CA VAL A 315 -10.17 -16.15 9.11
C VAL A 315 -9.97 -17.66 9.21
N GLU A 316 -9.87 -18.37 8.08
CA GLU A 316 -9.65 -19.81 8.05
C GLU A 316 -8.35 -20.18 8.78
N LEU A 317 -7.24 -19.48 8.50
CA LEU A 317 -5.96 -19.69 9.16
C LEU A 317 -6.02 -19.41 10.66
N PHE A 318 -6.62 -18.30 11.07
CA PHE A 318 -6.68 -17.91 12.48
C PHE A 318 -7.61 -18.84 13.28
N ARG A 319 -8.68 -19.33 12.68
CA ARG A 319 -9.52 -20.37 13.27
C ARG A 319 -8.78 -21.71 13.40
N ALA A 320 -7.88 -22.04 12.47
CA ALA A 320 -7.00 -23.21 12.59
C ALA A 320 -5.94 -23.06 13.70
N PHE A 321 -5.69 -21.84 14.17
CA PHE A 321 -4.89 -21.54 15.37
C PHE A 321 -5.71 -21.59 16.67
N ASP A 322 -6.97 -22.04 16.64
CA ASP A 322 -7.92 -22.07 17.75
C ASP A 322 -8.25 -20.65 18.31
N ILE A 323 -8.12 -19.60 17.51
CA ILE A 323 -8.36 -18.20 17.92
C ILE A 323 -9.74 -17.74 17.45
N PRO A 324 -10.63 -17.27 18.36
CA PRO A 324 -11.84 -16.56 17.98
C PRO A 324 -11.49 -15.23 17.33
N VAL A 325 -12.13 -14.92 16.20
CA VAL A 325 -11.90 -13.68 15.45
C VAL A 325 -13.22 -13.02 15.05
N ARG A 326 -13.18 -11.73 14.73
CA ARG A 326 -14.27 -11.01 14.08
C ARG A 326 -13.77 -10.26 12.85
N GLN A 327 -14.67 -10.02 11.91
CA GLN A 327 -14.50 -9.12 10.79
C GLN A 327 -15.07 -7.76 11.15
N LEU A 328 -14.25 -6.71 10.99
CA LEU A 328 -14.59 -5.32 11.23
C LEU A 328 -14.46 -4.54 9.92
N GLU A 329 -15.55 -4.10 9.32
CA GLU A 329 -15.53 -3.28 8.12
C GLU A 329 -15.11 -1.86 8.46
N CYS A 330 -14.03 -1.37 7.81
CA CYS A 330 -13.52 -0.02 8.03
C CYS A 330 -14.47 1.04 7.46
N CYS A 331 -14.75 2.07 8.23
CA CYS A 331 -15.57 3.19 7.80
C CYS A 331 -14.77 4.18 6.93
N SER A 332 -15.47 5.09 6.29
CA SER A 332 -14.92 6.01 5.27
C SER A 332 -13.81 6.92 5.81
N GLY A 333 -13.87 7.36 7.06
CA GLY A 333 -12.87 8.22 7.68
C GLY A 333 -11.61 7.46 8.13
N ASP A 334 -11.73 6.15 8.37
CA ASP A 334 -10.59 5.28 8.71
C ASP A 334 -9.84 4.75 7.48
N LEU A 335 -10.47 4.80 6.30
CA LEU A 335 -9.82 4.35 5.05
C LEU A 335 -8.66 5.25 4.65
N ALA A 336 -7.47 4.69 4.47
CA ALA A 336 -6.35 5.38 3.82
C ALA A 336 -6.72 5.86 2.41
N ASP A 337 -6.03 6.91 1.91
CA ASP A 337 -6.40 7.62 0.68
C ASP A 337 -6.42 6.75 -0.59
N LEU A 338 -5.62 5.69 -0.64
CA LEU A 338 -5.57 4.78 -1.79
C LEU A 338 -6.62 3.68 -1.76
N LYS A 339 -7.25 3.43 -0.61
CA LYS A 339 -8.17 2.31 -0.44
C LYS A 339 -9.58 2.62 -0.96
N VAL A 340 -10.13 1.69 -1.71
CA VAL A 340 -11.52 1.67 -2.15
C VAL A 340 -12.42 1.06 -1.07
N LYS A 341 -11.93 -0.01 -0.43
CA LYS A 341 -12.60 -0.73 0.64
C LYS A 341 -11.57 -1.46 1.49
N SER A 342 -11.81 -1.58 2.79
CA SER A 342 -10.95 -2.33 3.71
C SER A 342 -11.76 -2.94 4.84
N CYS A 343 -11.30 -4.09 5.33
CA CYS A 343 -11.76 -4.65 6.59
C CYS A 343 -10.57 -5.16 7.39
N ASP A 344 -10.72 -5.14 8.70
CA ASP A 344 -9.79 -5.75 9.62
C ASP A 344 -10.33 -7.08 10.15
N ILE A 345 -9.43 -8.02 10.39
CA ILE A 345 -9.72 -9.20 11.17
C ILE A 345 -9.08 -9.00 12.53
N GLU A 346 -9.90 -9.05 13.55
CA GLU A 346 -9.48 -8.86 14.92
C GLU A 346 -9.57 -10.18 15.69
N ALA A 347 -8.54 -10.46 16.50
CA ALA A 347 -8.48 -11.63 17.37
C ALA A 347 -8.98 -11.30 18.78
N TRP A 348 -9.64 -12.28 19.41
CA TRP A 348 -10.04 -12.17 20.80
C TRP A 348 -8.84 -12.19 21.75
N SER A 349 -8.82 -11.26 22.70
CA SER A 349 -7.90 -11.26 23.84
C SER A 349 -8.67 -11.65 25.11
N PRO A 350 -8.46 -12.85 25.65
CA PRO A 350 -9.06 -13.26 26.93
C PRO A 350 -8.66 -12.35 28.10
N ARG A 351 -7.43 -11.82 28.07
CA ARG A 351 -6.91 -10.90 29.09
C ARG A 351 -7.66 -9.57 29.10
N GLN A 352 -7.84 -8.96 27.92
CA GLN A 352 -8.51 -7.67 27.80
C GLN A 352 -10.04 -7.78 27.72
N GLN A 353 -10.55 -8.97 27.42
CA GLN A 353 -11.95 -9.23 27.04
C GLN A 353 -12.41 -8.32 25.91
N LYS A 354 -11.52 -8.16 24.91
CA LYS A 354 -11.70 -7.33 23.72
C LYS A 354 -11.11 -8.02 22.50
N TYR A 355 -11.57 -7.60 21.34
CA TYR A 355 -10.91 -7.91 20.09
C TYR A 355 -9.83 -6.86 19.77
N PHE A 356 -8.78 -7.25 19.08
CA PHE A 356 -7.72 -6.37 18.61
C PHE A 356 -7.26 -6.79 17.21
N GLU A 357 -6.87 -5.82 16.40
CA GLU A 357 -6.45 -6.01 15.01
C GLU A 357 -5.22 -6.92 14.90
N VAL A 358 -5.33 -7.96 14.06
CA VAL A 358 -4.22 -8.88 13.71
C VAL A 358 -4.01 -8.97 12.20
N CYS A 359 -4.92 -8.44 11.39
CA CYS A 359 -4.89 -8.51 9.94
C CYS A 359 -5.72 -7.37 9.35
N SER A 360 -5.27 -6.82 8.22
CA SER A 360 -6.04 -5.83 7.45
C SER A 360 -6.03 -6.23 5.98
N CYS A 361 -7.24 -6.34 5.40
CA CYS A 361 -7.48 -6.64 4.00
C CYS A 361 -7.93 -5.38 3.26
N SER A 362 -7.33 -5.09 2.11
CA SER A 362 -7.60 -3.86 1.37
C SER A 362 -7.75 -4.10 -0.13
N ASN A 363 -8.79 -3.48 -0.70
CA ASN A 363 -8.92 -3.28 -2.14
C ASN A 363 -8.53 -1.84 -2.47
N LEU A 364 -7.50 -1.65 -3.31
CA LEU A 364 -7.00 -0.35 -3.72
C LEU A 364 -7.50 0.08 -5.11
N GLY A 365 -8.32 -0.75 -5.75
CA GLY A 365 -8.78 -0.49 -7.11
C GLY A 365 -7.60 -0.28 -8.06
N ASP A 366 -7.67 0.72 -8.91
CA ASP A 366 -6.62 1.07 -9.87
C ASP A 366 -5.57 2.08 -9.32
N ALA A 367 -5.64 2.44 -8.03
CA ALA A 367 -4.84 3.52 -7.47
C ALA A 367 -3.33 3.30 -7.63
N GLN A 368 -2.84 2.12 -7.25
CA GLN A 368 -1.42 1.77 -7.37
C GLN A 368 -1.02 1.51 -8.83
N ALA A 369 -1.87 0.82 -9.60
CA ALA A 369 -1.62 0.55 -11.01
C ALA A 369 -1.44 1.85 -11.81
N ARG A 370 -2.26 2.86 -11.52
CA ARG A 370 -2.16 4.18 -12.16
C ARG A 370 -0.86 4.92 -11.79
N ARG A 371 -0.49 4.93 -10.51
CA ARG A 371 0.73 5.57 -10.02
C ARG A 371 2.00 4.92 -10.57
N LEU A 372 2.02 3.59 -10.61
CA LEU A 372 3.15 2.78 -11.08
C LEU A 372 3.10 2.49 -12.59
N LYS A 373 2.10 3.03 -13.32
CA LYS A 373 1.90 2.83 -14.76
C LYS A 373 1.77 1.35 -15.17
N ILE A 374 1.18 0.54 -14.29
CA ILE A 374 0.89 -0.86 -14.57
C ILE A 374 -0.34 -0.91 -15.46
N ARG A 375 -0.26 -1.63 -16.56
CA ARG A 375 -1.37 -1.81 -17.53
C ARG A 375 -1.53 -3.27 -17.87
N VAL A 376 -2.71 -3.61 -18.36
CA VAL A 376 -3.02 -4.94 -18.89
C VAL A 376 -3.41 -4.77 -20.35
N LYS A 377 -2.89 -5.65 -21.19
CA LYS A 377 -3.31 -5.72 -22.60
C LYS A 377 -4.43 -6.74 -22.72
N GLY A 378 -5.66 -6.23 -22.95
CA GLY A 378 -6.84 -7.06 -23.15
C GLY A 378 -6.84 -7.83 -24.46
N ALA A 379 -7.71 -8.81 -24.56
CA ALA A 379 -7.90 -9.63 -25.75
C ALA A 379 -8.33 -8.79 -26.99
N ASP A 380 -8.98 -7.66 -26.79
CA ASP A 380 -9.37 -6.70 -27.83
C ASP A 380 -8.21 -5.80 -28.32
N GLY A 381 -7.01 -5.99 -27.75
CA GLY A 381 -5.81 -5.21 -28.05
C GLY A 381 -5.72 -3.85 -27.35
N LYS A 382 -6.75 -3.44 -26.60
CA LYS A 382 -6.72 -2.22 -25.76
C LYS A 382 -6.04 -2.49 -24.44
N THR A 383 -5.57 -1.42 -23.82
CA THR A 383 -5.00 -1.49 -22.48
C THR A 383 -5.95 -0.92 -21.44
N TYR A 384 -5.97 -1.55 -20.26
CA TYR A 384 -6.68 -1.07 -19.09
C TYR A 384 -5.79 -1.18 -17.84
N LEU A 385 -6.23 -0.59 -16.72
CA LEU A 385 -5.55 -0.65 -15.45
C LEU A 385 -6.08 -1.84 -14.63
N PRO A 386 -5.21 -2.74 -14.14
CA PRO A 386 -5.65 -3.77 -13.21
C PRO A 386 -5.97 -3.17 -11.84
N HIS A 387 -6.76 -3.90 -11.05
CA HIS A 387 -6.91 -3.63 -9.62
C HIS A 387 -5.86 -4.38 -8.81
N THR A 388 -5.46 -3.79 -7.69
CA THR A 388 -4.52 -4.37 -6.74
C THR A 388 -5.17 -4.54 -5.38
N LEU A 389 -4.88 -5.66 -4.72
CA LEU A 389 -5.37 -5.97 -3.39
C LEU A 389 -4.21 -6.51 -2.55
N ASN A 390 -4.28 -6.24 -1.26
CA ASN A 390 -3.39 -6.85 -0.28
C ASN A 390 -4.17 -7.33 0.94
N ASN A 391 -3.61 -8.30 1.63
CA ASN A 391 -4.09 -8.76 2.91
C ASN A 391 -2.95 -9.39 3.70
N THR A 392 -2.93 -9.16 5.00
CA THR A 392 -2.05 -9.88 5.90
C THR A 392 -2.49 -11.35 6.00
N CYS A 393 -1.66 -12.28 5.53
CA CYS A 393 -1.86 -13.68 5.87
C CYS A 393 -1.66 -13.89 7.37
N VAL A 394 -0.48 -13.53 7.88
CA VAL A 394 -0.20 -13.52 9.31
C VAL A 394 0.99 -12.62 9.63
N ALA A 395 0.90 -11.89 10.75
CA ALA A 395 1.98 -11.11 11.35
C ALA A 395 2.24 -11.66 12.78
N PRO A 396 3.31 -12.44 12.98
CA PRO A 396 3.54 -13.17 14.22
C PRO A 396 3.48 -12.35 15.50
N PRO A 397 3.99 -11.12 15.61
CA PRO A 397 3.99 -10.42 16.90
C PRO A 397 2.60 -10.28 17.52
N ARG A 398 1.63 -9.76 16.76
CA ARG A 398 0.24 -9.69 17.26
C ARG A 398 -0.42 -11.07 17.32
N MET A 399 -0.11 -11.94 16.39
CA MET A 399 -0.62 -13.31 16.38
C MET A 399 -0.10 -14.12 17.57
N LEU A 400 1.16 -13.91 18.01
CA LEU A 400 1.70 -14.54 19.22
C LEU A 400 0.93 -14.09 20.47
N ILE A 401 0.56 -12.81 20.58
CA ILE A 401 -0.29 -12.35 21.68
C ILE A 401 -1.59 -13.16 21.69
N ALA A 402 -2.28 -13.25 20.57
CA ALA A 402 -3.53 -13.99 20.47
C ALA A 402 -3.34 -15.48 20.74
N LEU A 403 -2.28 -16.12 20.20
CA LEU A 403 -1.97 -17.53 20.43
C LEU A 403 -1.69 -17.82 21.90
N LEU A 404 -0.82 -17.04 22.52
CA LEU A 404 -0.42 -17.24 23.90
C LEU A 404 -1.61 -17.05 24.85
N GLU A 405 -2.39 -15.99 24.69
CA GLU A 405 -3.54 -15.71 25.57
C GLU A 405 -4.68 -16.73 25.40
N ASN A 406 -5.02 -17.15 24.17
CA ASN A 406 -6.12 -18.08 23.92
C ASN A 406 -5.79 -19.55 24.20
N ASN A 407 -4.49 -19.91 24.20
CA ASN A 407 -4.05 -21.29 24.42
C ASN A 407 -3.32 -21.52 25.76
N LEU A 408 -3.27 -20.48 26.63
CA LEU A 408 -2.72 -20.59 27.99
C LEU A 408 -3.55 -21.56 28.83
N GLN A 409 -2.86 -22.36 29.64
CA GLN A 409 -3.48 -23.27 30.60
C GLN A 409 -3.26 -22.75 32.03
N ALA A 410 -4.03 -23.26 33.00
CA ALA A 410 -3.95 -22.82 34.40
C ALA A 410 -2.58 -23.08 35.06
N ASP A 411 -1.81 -24.03 34.56
CA ASP A 411 -0.45 -24.33 35.02
C ASP A 411 0.65 -23.48 34.34
N GLY A 412 0.26 -22.50 33.52
CA GLY A 412 1.15 -21.64 32.75
C GLY A 412 1.67 -22.25 31.45
N SER A 413 1.35 -23.51 31.15
CA SER A 413 1.70 -24.11 29.87
C SER A 413 0.84 -23.52 28.73
N VAL A 414 1.33 -23.63 27.51
CA VAL A 414 0.61 -23.17 26.31
C VAL A 414 0.36 -24.36 25.39
N LYS A 415 -0.90 -24.65 25.12
CA LYS A 415 -1.29 -25.66 24.14
C LYS A 415 -0.94 -25.20 22.73
N ILE A 416 -0.38 -26.08 21.91
CA ILE A 416 -0.05 -25.77 20.52
C ILE A 416 -1.17 -26.24 19.61
N PRO A 417 -1.80 -25.35 18.85
CA PRO A 417 -2.78 -25.71 17.84
C PRO A 417 -2.26 -26.77 16.90
N LYS A 418 -3.12 -27.74 16.55
CA LYS A 418 -2.72 -28.94 15.79
C LYS A 418 -1.98 -28.61 14.48
N ILE A 419 -2.41 -27.56 13.80
CA ILE A 419 -1.79 -27.12 12.53
C ILE A 419 -0.35 -26.63 12.71
N LEU A 420 0.01 -26.11 13.90
CA LEU A 420 1.36 -25.60 14.20
C LEU A 420 2.31 -26.68 14.73
N GLN A 421 1.82 -27.82 15.22
CA GLN A 421 2.64 -28.88 15.84
C GLN A 421 3.76 -29.38 14.91
N PRO A 422 3.57 -29.61 13.60
CA PRO A 422 4.63 -30.03 12.70
C PRO A 422 5.80 -29.05 12.63
N TYR A 423 5.53 -27.75 12.76
CA TYR A 423 6.54 -26.67 12.68
C TYR A 423 7.31 -26.48 13.97
N VAL A 424 6.80 -26.97 15.10
CA VAL A 424 7.47 -26.92 16.41
C VAL A 424 8.04 -28.29 16.83
N GLY A 425 8.25 -29.20 15.88
CA GLY A 425 8.82 -30.53 16.10
C GLY A 425 7.88 -31.50 16.79
N GLY A 426 6.58 -31.39 16.53
CA GLY A 426 5.55 -32.28 17.05
C GLY A 426 5.16 -31.99 18.50
N LYS A 427 5.63 -30.90 19.10
CA LYS A 427 5.20 -30.52 20.47
C LYS A 427 3.71 -30.17 20.47
N GLU A 428 2.96 -30.75 21.41
CA GLU A 428 1.56 -30.45 21.64
C GLU A 428 1.35 -29.34 22.68
N VAL A 429 2.33 -29.17 23.57
CA VAL A 429 2.31 -28.22 24.66
C VAL A 429 3.72 -27.65 24.85
N LEU A 430 3.79 -26.34 25.09
CA LEU A 430 4.99 -25.67 25.60
C LEU A 430 4.87 -25.55 27.12
N VAL A 431 5.94 -25.90 27.84
CA VAL A 431 5.98 -25.86 29.28
C VAL A 431 6.89 -24.71 29.74
N PRO A 432 6.43 -23.81 30.63
CA PRO A 432 7.24 -22.71 31.10
C PRO A 432 8.48 -23.24 31.88
N LYS A 433 9.55 -22.43 31.88
CA LYS A 433 10.77 -22.75 32.58
C LYS A 433 10.81 -22.19 33.99
N LYS A 434 9.96 -21.25 34.31
CA LYS A 434 9.84 -20.55 35.60
C LYS A 434 8.42 -20.62 36.13
#